data_864c0ee57ab3f67c28b0d3f8411f9b73
#
_entry.id   864c0ee57ab3f67c28b0d3f8411f9b73
#
_cell.length_a   1.000
_cell.length_b   1.000
_cell.length_c   1.000
_cell.angle_alpha   90.00
_cell.angle_beta   90.00
_cell.angle_gamma   90.00
#
_symmetry.space_group_name_H-M   'P 1'
#
loop_
_entity.id
_entity.type
_entity.pdbx_description
1 polymer ?
#
loop_
_entity_poly.entity_id
_entity_poly.type
_entity_poly.pdbx_seq_one_letter_code
_entity_poly.pdbx_strand_id
1 'polypeptide(L)'
;LENSAQKPSLCEQGRNSFSKEELLACSRGELFGPGNSQLPAPNMLMIDRIVEINDNGGEHNKGLIVAEMDINPDLWFFGCHFPGDPVMPGCLGLDAMWQLVGFFLGWKGGPGKGRALGVGEVKFTGQILPTAHKITYTINLKRVIMRKLIMGIADGTVSVDGTPIYHATDLKVGLFTDTKNM
;
A
#
# COMPACT_ATOMS: atom_id res chain seq x y z
N LEU A 1 -10.35 -36.37 12.86
CA LEU A 1 -10.77 -34.96 12.90
C LEU A 1 -9.51 -34.14 13.17
N GLU A 2 -8.77 -33.85 12.10
CA GLU A 2 -7.63 -32.94 12.18
C GLU A 2 -8.14 -31.52 12.36
N ASN A 3 -7.89 -30.99 13.54
CA ASN A 3 -8.11 -29.59 13.85
C ASN A 3 -7.01 -28.81 13.11
N SER A 4 -7.31 -28.34 11.89
CA SER A 4 -6.39 -27.48 11.15
C SER A 4 -6.32 -26.15 11.88
N ALA A 5 -5.38 -26.02 12.81
CA ALA A 5 -5.09 -24.77 13.47
C ALA A 5 -4.73 -23.75 12.38
N GLN A 6 -5.55 -22.72 12.24
CA GLN A 6 -5.34 -21.65 11.28
C GLN A 6 -4.02 -20.94 11.63
N LYS A 7 -3.10 -20.84 10.66
CA LYS A 7 -1.80 -20.20 10.86
C LYS A 7 -2.01 -18.73 11.28
N PRO A 8 -1.32 -18.24 12.34
CA PRO A 8 -1.50 -16.85 12.77
C PRO A 8 -1.08 -15.86 11.67
N SER A 9 -1.81 -14.74 11.59
CA SER A 9 -1.47 -13.64 10.66
C SER A 9 -0.12 -13.02 11.02
N LEU A 10 0.49 -12.31 10.08
CA LEU A 10 1.73 -11.58 10.36
C LEU A 10 1.52 -10.48 11.42
N CYS A 11 0.33 -9.90 11.50
CA CYS A 11 -0.07 -9.00 12.57
C CYS A 11 -0.01 -9.70 13.94
N GLU A 12 -0.60 -10.87 14.07
CA GLU A 12 -0.58 -11.66 15.31
C GLU A 12 0.84 -12.11 15.68
N GLN A 13 1.72 -12.30 14.69
CA GLN A 13 3.13 -12.62 14.90
C GLN A 13 3.97 -11.40 15.31
N GLY A 14 3.39 -10.20 15.35
CA GLY A 14 4.08 -8.97 15.71
C GLY A 14 4.99 -8.41 14.63
N ARG A 15 4.82 -8.83 13.36
CA ARG A 15 5.60 -8.27 12.25
C ARG A 15 5.21 -6.82 12.03
N ASN A 16 6.19 -5.91 12.08
CA ASN A 16 5.96 -4.47 12.05
C ASN A 16 6.81 -3.70 11.02
N SER A 17 7.60 -4.41 10.23
CA SER A 17 8.38 -3.83 9.13
C SER A 17 8.66 -4.88 8.06
N PHE A 18 8.90 -4.44 6.82
CA PHE A 18 9.13 -5.33 5.68
C PHE A 18 10.20 -4.76 4.76
N SER A 19 11.14 -5.61 4.37
CA SER A 19 12.22 -5.29 3.44
C SER A 19 11.73 -5.32 1.99
N LYS A 20 12.55 -4.82 1.08
CA LYS A 20 12.30 -4.89 -0.37
C LYS A 20 12.10 -6.33 -0.84
N GLU A 21 12.91 -7.26 -0.37
CA GLU A 21 12.82 -8.69 -0.74
C GLU A 21 11.49 -9.28 -0.29
N GLU A 22 11.01 -8.92 0.89
CA GLU A 22 9.71 -9.36 1.39
C GLU A 22 8.54 -8.77 0.58
N LEU A 23 8.66 -7.52 0.15
CA LEU A 23 7.65 -6.90 -0.72
C LEU A 23 7.63 -7.54 -2.11
N LEU A 24 8.80 -7.90 -2.64
CA LEU A 24 8.89 -8.66 -3.89
C LEU A 24 8.30 -10.07 -3.74
N ALA A 25 8.52 -10.72 -2.61
CA ALA A 25 7.88 -12.00 -2.28
C ALA A 25 6.35 -11.85 -2.22
N CYS A 26 5.87 -10.76 -1.64
CA CYS A 26 4.44 -10.42 -1.65
C CYS A 26 3.90 -10.29 -3.08
N SER A 27 4.66 -9.67 -3.97
CA SER A 27 4.27 -9.51 -5.37
C SER A 27 4.17 -10.85 -6.12
N ARG A 28 4.88 -11.88 -5.67
CA ARG A 28 4.80 -13.24 -6.20
C ARG A 28 3.73 -14.12 -5.52
N GLY A 29 2.98 -13.55 -4.59
CA GLY A 29 1.96 -14.30 -3.84
C GLY A 29 2.52 -15.19 -2.72
N GLU A 30 3.78 -15.02 -2.33
CA GLU A 30 4.45 -15.87 -1.36
C GLU A 30 4.27 -15.40 0.09
N LEU A 31 4.09 -14.09 0.32
CA LEU A 31 4.04 -13.55 1.69
C LEU A 31 2.74 -13.90 2.42
N PHE A 32 1.60 -13.75 1.77
CA PHE A 32 0.28 -14.03 2.33
C PHE A 32 -0.34 -15.32 1.81
N GLY A 33 0.32 -15.99 0.87
CA GLY A 33 -0.12 -17.23 0.27
C GLY A 33 -0.99 -17.06 -0.99
N PRO A 34 -1.17 -18.14 -1.77
CA PRO A 34 -1.92 -18.11 -3.02
C PRO A 34 -3.36 -17.63 -2.81
N GLY A 35 -3.85 -16.79 -3.73
CA GLY A 35 -5.22 -16.29 -3.69
C GLY A 35 -5.49 -15.17 -2.68
N ASN A 36 -4.46 -14.75 -1.94
CA ASN A 36 -4.56 -13.67 -0.96
C ASN A 36 -3.97 -12.37 -1.49
N SER A 37 -3.96 -11.33 -0.64
CA SER A 37 -3.46 -10.00 -0.98
C SER A 37 -2.05 -10.07 -1.57
N GLN A 38 -1.81 -9.28 -2.59
CA GLN A 38 -0.59 -9.32 -3.37
C GLN A 38 -0.26 -7.91 -3.83
N LEU A 39 0.99 -7.49 -3.61
CA LEU A 39 1.49 -6.25 -4.20
C LEU A 39 1.73 -6.46 -5.70
N PRO A 40 1.63 -5.41 -6.52
CA PRO A 40 2.07 -5.52 -7.89
C PRO A 40 3.59 -5.71 -7.95
N ALA A 41 4.06 -6.35 -9.01
CA ALA A 41 5.48 -6.45 -9.29
C ALA A 41 6.00 -5.15 -9.92
N PRO A 42 7.30 -4.90 -9.93
CA PRO A 42 7.87 -3.86 -10.78
C PRO A 42 7.44 -4.05 -12.25
N ASN A 43 7.08 -3.01 -12.97
CA ASN A 43 7.29 -1.57 -12.65
C ASN A 43 6.19 -0.91 -11.80
N MET A 44 5.06 -1.56 -11.55
CA MET A 44 3.94 -0.95 -10.79
C MET A 44 4.16 -0.92 -9.26
N LEU A 45 5.10 -1.67 -8.72
CA LEU A 45 5.41 -1.62 -7.30
C LEU A 45 6.04 -0.25 -6.96
N MET A 46 5.35 0.55 -6.15
CA MET A 46 5.73 1.91 -5.80
C MET A 46 6.30 2.05 -4.38
N ILE A 47 6.76 0.96 -3.80
CA ILE A 47 7.20 0.88 -2.42
C ILE A 47 8.50 0.09 -2.36
N ASP A 48 9.52 0.64 -1.68
CA ASP A 48 10.78 -0.06 -1.46
C ASP A 48 10.84 -0.77 -0.11
N ARG A 49 10.15 -0.23 0.91
CA ARG A 49 10.08 -0.83 2.24
C ARG A 49 8.90 -0.30 3.04
N ILE A 50 8.42 -1.12 3.96
CA ILE A 50 7.48 -0.70 4.99
C ILE A 50 8.28 -0.56 6.28
N VAL A 51 8.40 0.65 6.80
CA VAL A 51 9.19 0.94 8.00
C VAL A 51 8.41 0.77 9.29
N GLU A 52 7.09 0.91 9.21
CA GLU A 52 6.19 0.70 10.34
C GLU A 52 4.83 0.22 9.86
N ILE A 53 4.26 -0.75 10.54
CA ILE A 53 2.87 -1.17 10.38
C ILE A 53 2.35 -1.67 11.73
N ASN A 54 1.20 -1.15 12.16
CA ASN A 54 0.54 -1.58 13.39
C ASN A 54 -0.98 -1.43 13.24
N ASP A 55 -1.75 -2.08 14.11
CA ASP A 55 -3.22 -2.11 14.02
C ASP A 55 -3.93 -1.27 15.09
N ASN A 56 -3.19 -0.49 15.85
CA ASN A 56 -3.75 0.33 16.95
C ASN A 56 -3.29 1.79 16.95
N GLY A 57 -2.35 2.15 16.06
CA GLY A 57 -1.82 3.51 15.93
C GLY A 57 -2.53 4.32 14.86
N GLY A 58 -1.89 5.41 14.48
CA GLY A 58 -2.41 6.35 13.50
C GLY A 58 -3.36 7.36 14.10
N GLU A 59 -3.85 8.28 13.27
CA GLU A 59 -4.72 9.40 13.71
C GLU A 59 -6.06 8.94 14.28
N HIS A 60 -6.53 7.77 13.87
CA HIS A 60 -7.84 7.22 14.24
C HIS A 60 -7.73 6.03 15.20
N ASN A 61 -6.53 5.65 15.61
CA ASN A 61 -6.26 4.48 16.48
C ASN A 61 -6.79 3.16 15.90
N LYS A 62 -6.85 3.06 14.57
CA LYS A 62 -7.34 1.89 13.83
C LYS A 62 -6.25 1.21 12.99
N GLY A 63 -5.07 1.79 12.96
CA GLY A 63 -3.92 1.26 12.23
C GLY A 63 -3.14 2.32 11.51
N LEU A 64 -1.85 2.06 11.35
CA LEU A 64 -0.89 2.93 10.70
C LEU A 64 0.02 2.12 9.80
N ILE A 65 0.30 2.64 8.61
CA ILE A 65 1.41 2.16 7.78
C ILE A 65 2.26 3.35 7.39
N VAL A 66 3.57 3.20 7.55
CA VAL A 66 4.58 4.12 7.01
C VAL A 66 5.49 3.34 6.08
N ALA A 67 5.55 3.77 4.83
CA ALA A 67 6.37 3.13 3.80
C ALA A 67 7.21 4.17 3.07
N GLU A 68 8.25 3.71 2.40
CA GLU A 68 9.19 4.57 1.70
C GLU A 68 9.51 4.03 0.30
N MET A 69 9.80 4.95 -0.61
CA MET A 69 10.35 4.67 -1.92
C MET A 69 11.52 5.60 -2.19
N ASP A 70 12.65 5.05 -2.60
CA ASP A 70 13.80 5.84 -3.01
C ASP A 70 13.62 6.36 -4.42
N ILE A 71 13.98 7.62 -4.64
CA ILE A 71 13.91 8.27 -5.94
C ILE A 71 15.31 8.40 -6.51
N ASN A 72 15.44 8.07 -7.80
CA ASN A 72 16.61 8.35 -8.59
C ASN A 72 16.20 8.73 -10.02
N PRO A 73 17.04 9.45 -10.78
CA PRO A 73 16.67 9.93 -12.13
C PRO A 73 16.38 8.85 -13.15
N ASP A 74 16.79 7.60 -12.89
CA ASP A 74 16.69 6.48 -13.83
C ASP A 74 15.37 5.70 -13.67
N LEU A 75 14.50 6.10 -12.73
CA LEU A 75 13.19 5.47 -12.60
C LEU A 75 12.39 5.60 -13.90
N TRP A 76 11.73 4.51 -14.29
CA TRP A 76 11.12 4.34 -15.61
C TRP A 76 10.17 5.44 -16.03
N PHE A 77 9.42 6.02 -15.08
CA PHE A 77 8.38 7.02 -15.41
C PHE A 77 8.96 8.40 -15.76
N PHE A 78 10.18 8.73 -15.33
CA PHE A 78 10.75 10.05 -15.62
C PHE A 78 11.07 10.26 -17.09
N GLY A 79 11.44 9.20 -17.82
CA GLY A 79 11.75 9.30 -19.25
C GLY A 79 10.52 9.48 -20.14
N CYS A 80 9.36 9.07 -19.68
CA CYS A 80 8.13 9.07 -20.47
C CYS A 80 7.06 10.04 -19.97
N HIS A 81 7.24 10.60 -18.80
CA HIS A 81 6.25 11.49 -18.18
C HIS A 81 6.93 12.75 -17.60
N PHE A 82 7.23 13.75 -18.42
CA PHE A 82 7.07 13.81 -19.88
C PHE A 82 8.46 13.87 -20.55
N PRO A 83 8.60 13.51 -21.84
CA PRO A 83 9.89 13.67 -22.53
C PRO A 83 10.38 15.13 -22.44
N GLY A 84 11.56 15.32 -21.82
CA GLY A 84 12.12 16.66 -21.60
C GLY A 84 11.55 17.45 -20.42
N ASP A 85 10.56 16.89 -19.73
CA ASP A 85 9.91 17.50 -18.54
C ASP A 85 9.54 16.39 -17.54
N PRO A 86 10.54 15.81 -16.87
CA PRO A 86 10.32 14.62 -16.02
C PRO A 86 9.62 14.99 -14.70
N VAL A 87 8.52 14.33 -14.46
CA VAL A 87 7.78 14.40 -13.20
C VAL A 87 7.11 13.05 -12.94
N MET A 88 7.14 12.58 -11.69
CA MET A 88 6.44 11.34 -11.35
C MET A 88 4.93 11.52 -11.54
N PRO A 89 4.25 10.59 -12.27
CA PRO A 89 2.80 10.65 -12.38
C PRO A 89 2.12 10.60 -11.01
N GLY A 90 1.24 11.56 -10.73
CA GLY A 90 0.50 11.59 -9.45
C GLY A 90 -0.35 10.35 -9.23
N CYS A 91 -0.87 9.74 -10.30
CA CYS A 91 -1.64 8.50 -10.22
C CYS A 91 -0.83 7.33 -9.65
N LEU A 92 0.50 7.31 -9.81
CA LEU A 92 1.35 6.28 -9.21
C LEU A 92 1.46 6.44 -7.70
N GLY A 93 1.52 7.68 -7.20
CA GLY A 93 1.47 7.94 -5.76
C GLY A 93 0.13 7.57 -5.14
N LEU A 94 -0.97 7.80 -5.85
CA LEU A 94 -2.30 7.35 -5.44
C LEU A 94 -2.36 5.82 -5.41
N ASP A 95 -1.88 5.16 -6.44
CA ASP A 95 -1.87 3.70 -6.49
C ASP A 95 -1.04 3.09 -5.36
N ALA A 96 0.11 3.71 -5.03
CA ALA A 96 0.93 3.30 -3.89
C ALA A 96 0.13 3.29 -2.58
N MET A 97 -0.70 4.30 -2.37
CA MET A 97 -1.55 4.37 -1.17
C MET A 97 -2.58 3.23 -1.15
N TRP A 98 -3.22 2.92 -2.28
CA TRP A 98 -4.10 1.75 -2.38
C TRP A 98 -3.34 0.43 -2.17
N GLN A 99 -2.13 0.31 -2.71
CA GLN A 99 -1.26 -0.87 -2.49
C GLN A 99 -1.05 -1.11 -0.99
N LEU A 100 -0.80 -0.05 -0.23
CA LEU A 100 -0.55 -0.14 1.20
C LEU A 100 -1.80 -0.52 2.00
N VAL A 101 -2.96 -0.01 1.64
CA VAL A 101 -4.22 -0.42 2.29
C VAL A 101 -4.48 -1.91 2.04
N GLY A 102 -4.29 -2.38 0.81
CA GLY A 102 -4.42 -3.80 0.47
C GLY A 102 -3.43 -4.68 1.22
N PHE A 103 -2.18 -4.23 1.34
CA PHE A 103 -1.17 -4.91 2.12
C PHE A 103 -1.57 -5.02 3.61
N PHE A 104 -2.09 -3.94 4.18
CA PHE A 104 -2.56 -3.92 5.56
C PHE A 104 -3.61 -5.02 5.81
N LEU A 105 -4.58 -5.16 4.91
CA LEU A 105 -5.62 -6.18 5.05
C LEU A 105 -5.06 -7.60 5.00
N GLY A 106 -4.10 -7.86 4.11
CA GLY A 106 -3.39 -9.13 4.05
C GLY A 106 -2.54 -9.39 5.30
N TRP A 107 -1.86 -8.38 5.79
CA TRP A 107 -1.09 -8.44 7.03
C TRP A 107 -1.96 -8.76 8.24
N LYS A 108 -3.19 -8.25 8.29
CA LYS A 108 -4.20 -8.57 9.30
C LYS A 108 -4.73 -10.01 9.18
N GLY A 109 -4.44 -10.70 8.09
CA GLY A 109 -4.89 -12.07 7.85
C GLY A 109 -6.16 -12.18 7.03
N GLY A 110 -6.62 -11.10 6.40
CA GLY A 110 -7.78 -11.15 5.51
C GLY A 110 -7.53 -12.03 4.30
N PRO A 111 -8.45 -12.96 3.97
CA PRO A 111 -8.35 -13.78 2.76
C PRO A 111 -8.81 -13.01 1.54
N GLY A 112 -8.29 -13.38 0.37
CA GLY A 112 -8.75 -12.86 -0.91
C GLY A 112 -7.79 -11.88 -1.56
N LYS A 113 -8.09 -11.56 -2.83
CA LYS A 113 -7.30 -10.67 -3.68
C LYS A 113 -7.75 -9.23 -3.51
N GLY A 114 -6.79 -8.30 -3.47
CA GLY A 114 -7.05 -6.88 -3.29
C GLY A 114 -7.57 -6.20 -4.56
N ARG A 115 -8.54 -5.33 -4.37
CA ARG A 115 -9.05 -4.44 -5.43
C ARG A 115 -9.30 -3.05 -4.85
N ALA A 116 -8.80 -2.02 -5.52
CA ALA A 116 -9.14 -0.64 -5.20
C ALA A 116 -10.62 -0.41 -5.50
N LEU A 117 -11.35 0.15 -4.55
CA LEU A 117 -12.79 0.40 -4.68
C LEU A 117 -13.12 1.87 -4.89
N GLY A 118 -12.23 2.77 -4.49
CA GLY A 118 -12.45 4.18 -4.67
C GLY A 118 -11.58 5.03 -3.76
N VAL A 119 -11.80 6.33 -3.87
CA VAL A 119 -11.19 7.36 -3.05
C VAL A 119 -12.19 8.53 -2.96
N GLY A 120 -12.29 9.16 -1.80
CA GLY A 120 -13.19 10.28 -1.64
C GLY A 120 -12.66 11.54 -2.33
N GLU A 121 -11.43 11.93 -2.04
CA GLU A 121 -10.78 13.09 -2.64
C GLU A 121 -9.27 12.86 -2.68
N VAL A 122 -8.65 13.35 -3.73
CA VAL A 122 -7.18 13.43 -3.82
C VAL A 122 -6.80 14.85 -4.17
N LYS A 123 -5.84 15.42 -3.43
CA LYS A 123 -5.24 16.72 -3.73
C LYS A 123 -3.77 16.55 -4.01
N PHE A 124 -3.32 17.04 -5.16
CA PHE A 124 -1.93 17.12 -5.55
C PHE A 124 -1.46 18.55 -5.37
N THR A 125 -0.70 18.80 -4.30
CA THR A 125 -0.24 20.15 -3.93
C THR A 125 1.25 20.37 -4.19
N GLY A 126 1.91 19.40 -4.79
CA GLY A 126 3.31 19.45 -5.17
C GLY A 126 3.63 18.37 -6.18
N GLN A 127 4.91 18.28 -6.55
CA GLN A 127 5.38 17.34 -7.56
C GLN A 127 6.65 16.62 -7.10
N ILE A 128 6.94 15.47 -7.70
CA ILE A 128 8.11 14.67 -7.42
C ILE A 128 8.99 14.70 -8.66
N LEU A 129 10.15 15.37 -8.53
CA LEU A 129 11.14 15.55 -9.60
C LEU A 129 12.27 14.52 -9.48
N PRO A 130 13.03 14.27 -10.57
CA PRO A 130 14.18 13.33 -10.53
C PRO A 130 15.28 13.70 -9.53
N THR A 131 15.31 14.94 -9.07
CA THR A 131 16.26 15.44 -8.07
C THR A 131 15.86 15.12 -6.63
N ALA A 132 14.65 14.63 -6.40
CA ALA A 132 14.20 14.17 -5.10
C ALA A 132 14.95 12.91 -4.65
N HIS A 133 14.95 12.63 -3.34
CA HIS A 133 15.67 11.49 -2.76
C HIS A 133 14.74 10.40 -2.26
N LYS A 134 13.66 10.78 -1.57
CA LYS A 134 12.79 9.79 -0.91
C LYS A 134 11.34 10.26 -0.84
N ILE A 135 10.44 9.34 -1.17
CA ILE A 135 9.01 9.46 -0.90
C ILE A 135 8.68 8.72 0.38
N THR A 136 7.86 9.33 1.22
CA THR A 136 7.28 8.68 2.41
C THR A 136 5.76 8.65 2.25
N TYR A 137 5.18 7.45 2.41
CA TYR A 137 3.73 7.24 2.44
C TYR A 137 3.30 7.04 3.89
N THR A 138 2.31 7.79 4.33
CA THR A 138 1.71 7.62 5.66
C THR A 138 0.22 7.33 5.48
N ILE A 139 -0.20 6.14 5.90
CA ILE A 139 -1.58 5.68 5.77
C ILE A 139 -2.18 5.52 7.16
N ASN A 140 -3.26 6.24 7.41
CA ASN A 140 -4.03 6.17 8.65
C ASN A 140 -5.35 5.46 8.39
N LEU A 141 -5.50 4.24 8.92
CA LEU A 141 -6.73 3.47 8.79
C LEU A 141 -7.83 4.12 9.61
N LYS A 142 -8.99 4.35 9.00
CA LYS A 142 -10.20 4.89 9.63
C LYS A 142 -11.18 3.80 10.01
N ARG A 143 -11.28 2.78 9.16
CA ARG A 143 -12.17 1.66 9.36
C ARG A 143 -11.59 0.40 8.75
N VAL A 144 -11.63 -0.68 9.51
CA VAL A 144 -11.17 -2.00 9.06
C VAL A 144 -12.29 -2.99 9.33
N ILE A 145 -12.80 -3.61 8.28
CA ILE A 145 -13.86 -4.63 8.36
C ILE A 145 -13.23 -5.97 8.01
N MET A 146 -13.28 -6.92 8.94
CA MET A 146 -12.67 -8.25 8.83
C MET A 146 -13.73 -9.33 9.09
N ARG A 147 -14.81 -9.34 8.33
CA ARG A 147 -15.92 -10.28 8.45
C ARG A 147 -16.15 -10.97 7.10
N LYS A 148 -17.40 -11.14 6.65
CA LYS A 148 -17.70 -11.60 5.29
C LYS A 148 -17.17 -10.63 4.23
N LEU A 149 -17.33 -9.33 4.46
CA LEU A 149 -16.68 -8.29 3.71
C LEU A 149 -15.34 -7.99 4.39
N ILE A 150 -14.26 -8.02 3.61
CA ILE A 150 -12.94 -7.56 4.05
C ILE A 150 -12.68 -6.25 3.35
N MET A 151 -12.61 -5.16 4.09
CA MET A 151 -12.42 -3.83 3.52
C MET A 151 -11.66 -2.92 4.48
N GLY A 152 -10.79 -2.07 3.93
CA GLY A 152 -10.13 -0.98 4.63
C GLY A 152 -10.51 0.36 4.04
N ILE A 153 -10.72 1.33 4.91
CA ILE A 153 -10.91 2.75 4.57
C ILE A 153 -9.84 3.53 5.31
N ALA A 154 -9.10 4.37 4.58
CA ALA A 154 -7.96 5.09 5.13
C ALA A 154 -7.82 6.49 4.55
N ASP A 155 -7.14 7.36 5.28
CA ASP A 155 -6.58 8.59 4.75
C ASP A 155 -5.08 8.37 4.48
N GLY A 156 -4.55 9.06 3.50
CA GLY A 156 -3.14 8.92 3.14
C GLY A 156 -2.48 10.24 2.83
N THR A 157 -1.19 10.31 3.09
CA THR A 157 -0.32 11.43 2.73
C THR A 157 0.93 10.90 2.05
N VAL A 158 1.30 11.56 0.97
CA VAL A 158 2.59 11.35 0.29
C VAL A 158 3.46 12.57 0.56
N SER A 159 4.64 12.33 1.10
CA SER A 159 5.65 13.38 1.33
C SER A 159 6.88 13.11 0.48
N VAL A 160 7.51 14.16 -0.03
CA VAL A 160 8.78 14.10 -0.74
C VAL A 160 9.84 14.86 0.05
N ASP A 161 10.92 14.18 0.42
CA ASP A 161 12.01 14.75 1.22
C ASP A 161 11.49 15.51 2.46
N GLY A 162 10.49 14.95 3.13
CA GLY A 162 9.87 15.50 4.34
C GLY A 162 8.73 16.49 4.12
N THR A 163 8.44 16.92 2.89
CA THR A 163 7.37 17.87 2.59
C THR A 163 6.12 17.15 2.09
N PRO A 164 4.97 17.26 2.76
CA PRO A 164 3.71 16.68 2.29
C PRO A 164 3.27 17.33 0.97
N ILE A 165 2.92 16.51 -0.02
CA ILE A 165 2.54 16.97 -1.36
C ILE A 165 1.24 16.37 -1.88
N TYR A 166 0.88 15.14 -1.47
CA TYR A 166 -0.40 14.53 -1.86
C TYR A 166 -1.20 14.19 -0.62
N HIS A 167 -2.50 14.42 -0.69
CA HIS A 167 -3.44 14.11 0.38
C HIS A 167 -4.63 13.36 -0.20
N ALA A 168 -4.93 12.18 0.34
CA ALA A 168 -6.09 11.39 -0.05
C ALA A 168 -6.98 11.13 1.14
N THR A 169 -8.28 11.27 0.96
CA THR A 169 -9.28 10.92 1.96
C THR A 169 -10.13 9.76 1.46
N ASP A 170 -10.48 8.85 2.37
CA ASP A 170 -11.35 7.71 2.10
C ASP A 170 -10.85 6.80 0.98
N LEU A 171 -9.55 6.46 1.03
CA LEU A 171 -9.00 5.38 0.23
C LEU A 171 -9.70 4.08 0.61
N LYS A 172 -10.31 3.39 -0.35
CA LYS A 172 -11.06 2.15 -0.11
C LYS A 172 -10.46 1.01 -0.88
N VAL A 173 -10.17 -0.07 -0.18
CA VAL A 173 -9.68 -1.34 -0.75
C VAL A 173 -10.47 -2.47 -0.13
N GLY A 174 -10.85 -3.44 -0.95
CA GLY A 174 -11.47 -4.68 -0.49
C GLY A 174 -10.64 -5.90 -0.88
N LEU A 175 -10.80 -6.99 -0.13
CA LEU A 175 -10.27 -8.30 -0.50
C LEU A 175 -11.43 -9.21 -0.91
N PHE A 176 -11.23 -9.93 -2.01
CA PHE A 176 -12.27 -10.75 -2.63
C PHE A 176 -11.73 -12.14 -2.96
N THR A 177 -12.43 -13.18 -2.53
CA THR A 177 -12.08 -14.56 -2.83
C THR A 177 -12.53 -14.99 -4.22
N ASP A 178 -13.57 -14.34 -4.77
CA ASP A 178 -14.01 -14.50 -6.15
C ASP A 178 -14.00 -13.15 -6.87
N THR A 179 -13.12 -13.03 -7.86
CA THR A 179 -12.93 -11.80 -8.65
C THR A 179 -13.44 -11.92 -10.08
N LYS A 180 -14.11 -13.02 -10.43
CA LYS A 180 -14.52 -13.28 -11.84
C LYS A 180 -15.59 -12.33 -12.35
N ASN A 181 -16.40 -11.77 -11.46
CA ASN A 181 -17.53 -10.91 -11.81
C ASN A 181 -17.37 -9.47 -11.32
N MET A 182 -16.13 -9.05 -11.14
CA MET A 182 -15.82 -7.67 -10.72
C MET A 182 -15.56 -6.78 -11.93
#